data_1cf85eb43f1258ccec3ba2346ede0d63
#
_entry.id   1cf85eb43f1258ccec3ba2346ede0d63
#
_cell.length_a   1.000
_cell.length_b   1.000
_cell.length_c   1.000
_cell.angle_alpha   90.00
_cell.angle_beta   90.00
_cell.angle_gamma   90.00
#
_symmetry.space_group_name_H-M   'P 1'
#
loop_
_entity.id
_entity.type
_entity.pdbx_description
1 polymer ?
#
loop_
_entity_poly.entity_id
_entity_poly.type
_entity_poly.pdbx_seq_one_letter_code
_entity_poly.pdbx_strand_id
1 'polypeptide(L)'
;MKKNRMVFTGCLSVLVIAMVLLNGCTLAPKYTRPTAPVPSDWPTGEAYGKEAAAPGARAAAEMKWEEFFTDPGLRQVIAAALANNRDLRLASLNVEKARALYGIQRAELFPAFNAVGAGSKGRTPADLSYSGTETTYEQYSVNFGVMAWEIDFFGRIRSLKDRALEEYLATDQARRGAQILLVSAVANAYLNLAADRESLKLTTSTLA
;
A
#
# COMPACT_ATOMS: atom_id res chain seq x y z
N MET A 1 57.19 18.70 1.40
CA MET A 1 55.76 18.98 1.16
C MET A 1 55.10 18.15 0.05
N LYS A 2 55.79 17.76 -1.05
CA LYS A 2 55.21 16.94 -2.15
C LYS A 2 54.81 15.50 -1.71
N LYS A 3 55.58 14.84 -0.86
CA LYS A 3 55.38 13.44 -0.44
C LYS A 3 54.07 13.25 0.36
N ASN A 4 53.70 14.22 1.25
CA ASN A 4 52.48 14.15 2.04
C ASN A 4 51.20 14.39 1.20
N ARG A 5 51.26 15.20 0.15
CA ARG A 5 50.15 15.41 -0.78
C ARG A 5 49.83 14.14 -1.61
N MET A 6 50.89 13.38 -1.99
CA MET A 6 50.73 12.14 -2.74
C MET A 6 50.12 11.02 -1.91
N VAL A 7 50.48 10.93 -0.62
CA VAL A 7 49.89 9.97 0.33
C VAL A 7 48.43 10.34 0.61
N PHE A 8 48.12 11.62 0.80
CA PHE A 8 46.77 12.09 1.06
C PHE A 8 45.83 11.87 -0.15
N THR A 9 46.30 12.13 -1.37
CA THR A 9 45.53 11.82 -2.62
C THR A 9 45.31 10.33 -2.79
N GLY A 10 46.31 9.49 -2.48
CA GLY A 10 46.16 8.03 -2.52
C GLY A 10 45.14 7.50 -1.53
N CYS A 11 45.17 7.97 -0.27
CA CYS A 11 44.14 7.61 0.74
C CYS A 11 42.73 8.07 0.34
N LEU A 12 42.62 9.27 -0.21
CA LEU A 12 41.32 9.80 -0.66
C LEU A 12 40.75 8.97 -1.84
N SER A 13 41.63 8.57 -2.79
CA SER A 13 41.21 7.72 -3.92
C SER A 13 40.78 6.33 -3.46
N VAL A 14 41.48 5.71 -2.51
CA VAL A 14 41.09 4.42 -1.93
C VAL A 14 39.77 4.54 -1.18
N LEU A 15 39.56 5.63 -0.44
CA LEU A 15 38.29 5.89 0.29
C LEU A 15 37.12 6.05 -0.70
N VAL A 16 37.32 6.78 -1.80
CA VAL A 16 36.30 6.97 -2.84
C VAL A 16 35.99 5.64 -3.55
N ILE A 17 37.00 4.85 -3.88
CA ILE A 17 36.82 3.52 -4.50
C ILE A 17 36.10 2.58 -3.52
N ALA A 18 36.45 2.59 -2.23
CA ALA A 18 35.76 1.84 -1.20
C ALA A 18 34.28 2.28 -1.07
N MET A 19 33.99 3.57 -1.10
CA MET A 19 32.59 4.08 -1.10
C MET A 19 31.81 3.67 -2.36
N VAL A 20 32.45 3.61 -3.53
CA VAL A 20 31.79 3.16 -4.78
C VAL A 20 31.55 1.65 -4.78
N LEU A 21 32.47 0.86 -4.20
CA LEU A 21 32.32 -0.59 -4.06
C LEU A 21 31.31 -0.98 -2.95
N LEU A 22 31.04 -0.09 -2.01
CA LEU A 22 30.04 -0.24 -0.96
C LEU A 22 28.61 0.09 -1.42
N ASN A 23 28.38 0.40 -2.69
CA ASN A 23 27.03 0.36 -3.27
C ASN A 23 26.52 -1.08 -3.19
N GLY A 24 26.07 -1.46 -1.99
CA GLY A 24 25.76 -2.82 -1.58
C GLY A 24 24.81 -3.48 -2.57
N CYS A 25 25.22 -4.62 -3.11
CA CYS A 25 24.37 -5.50 -3.87
C CYS A 25 23.20 -5.91 -2.96
N THR A 26 22.02 -5.38 -3.23
CA THR A 26 20.82 -5.96 -2.65
C THR A 26 20.69 -7.39 -3.15
N LEU A 27 20.54 -8.35 -2.23
CA LEU A 27 20.27 -9.75 -2.57
C LEU A 27 18.78 -9.97 -2.91
N ALA A 28 17.95 -8.92 -2.84
CA ALA A 28 16.56 -9.00 -3.23
C ALA A 28 16.44 -9.26 -4.74
N PRO A 29 15.72 -10.31 -5.16
CA PRO A 29 15.50 -10.59 -6.57
C PRO A 29 14.69 -9.45 -7.20
N LYS A 30 15.01 -9.10 -8.44
CA LYS A 30 14.20 -8.15 -9.20
C LYS A 30 12.88 -8.82 -9.57
N TYR A 31 11.78 -8.24 -9.14
CA TYR A 31 10.47 -8.71 -9.53
C TYR A 31 10.26 -8.49 -11.03
N THR A 32 9.88 -9.55 -11.73
CA THR A 32 9.38 -9.50 -13.10
C THR A 32 7.98 -10.11 -13.12
N ARG A 33 7.02 -9.35 -13.64
CA ARG A 33 5.65 -9.85 -13.72
C ARG A 33 5.60 -11.05 -14.68
N PRO A 34 5.19 -12.24 -14.24
CA PRO A 34 5.01 -13.38 -15.14
C PRO A 34 3.89 -13.08 -16.15
N THR A 35 4.01 -13.65 -17.33
CA THR A 35 2.91 -13.64 -18.31
C THR A 35 1.71 -14.38 -17.72
N ALA A 36 0.51 -13.84 -17.96
CA ALA A 36 -0.70 -14.49 -17.49
C ALA A 36 -0.81 -15.91 -18.10
N PRO A 37 -1.15 -16.95 -17.32
CA PRO A 37 -1.27 -18.33 -17.81
C PRO A 37 -2.60 -18.55 -18.55
N VAL A 38 -3.03 -17.58 -19.32
CA VAL A 38 -4.24 -17.64 -20.14
C VAL A 38 -3.89 -17.38 -21.60
N PRO A 39 -4.50 -18.09 -22.55
CA PRO A 39 -4.32 -17.81 -23.98
C PRO A 39 -4.66 -16.37 -24.31
N SER A 40 -3.94 -15.77 -25.26
CA SER A 40 -4.22 -14.42 -25.77
C SER A 40 -5.53 -14.37 -26.57
N ASP A 41 -5.91 -15.50 -27.17
CA ASP A 41 -7.06 -15.60 -28.06
C ASP A 41 -8.13 -16.51 -27.45
N TRP A 42 -9.37 -16.21 -27.74
CA TRP A 42 -10.50 -17.07 -27.38
C TRP A 42 -10.45 -18.39 -28.15
N PRO A 43 -10.94 -19.50 -27.55
CA PRO A 43 -11.03 -20.77 -28.26
C PRO A 43 -11.84 -20.63 -29.56
N THR A 44 -11.31 -21.19 -30.63
CA THR A 44 -11.97 -21.23 -31.94
C THR A 44 -12.60 -22.60 -32.17
N GLY A 45 -13.72 -22.67 -32.93
CA GLY A 45 -14.41 -23.89 -33.27
C GLY A 45 -15.90 -23.65 -33.57
N GLU A 46 -16.57 -24.62 -34.14
CA GLU A 46 -17.99 -24.50 -34.51
C GLU A 46 -18.91 -24.16 -33.33
N ALA A 47 -18.56 -24.62 -32.13
CA ALA A 47 -19.31 -24.34 -30.91
C ALA A 47 -19.20 -22.89 -30.42
N TYR A 48 -18.18 -22.15 -30.85
CA TYR A 48 -17.93 -20.77 -30.39
C TYR A 48 -18.41 -19.68 -31.34
N GLY A 49 -19.04 -20.11 -32.48
CA GLY A 49 -19.52 -19.19 -33.52
C GLY A 49 -18.37 -18.49 -34.27
N LYS A 50 -18.66 -17.99 -35.45
CA LYS A 50 -17.69 -17.24 -36.27
C LYS A 50 -17.70 -15.73 -35.99
N GLU A 51 -18.33 -15.28 -34.93
CA GLU A 51 -18.29 -13.87 -34.58
C GLU A 51 -16.92 -13.52 -34.03
N ALA A 52 -15.98 -13.29 -34.94
CA ALA A 52 -14.82 -12.52 -34.64
C ALA A 52 -15.32 -11.16 -34.11
N ALA A 53 -14.81 -10.75 -32.93
CA ALA A 53 -15.10 -9.43 -32.42
C ALA A 53 -14.93 -8.40 -33.54
N ALA A 54 -15.89 -7.50 -33.69
CA ALA A 54 -15.82 -6.47 -34.73
C ALA A 54 -14.46 -5.78 -34.66
N PRO A 55 -13.78 -5.49 -35.77
CA PRO A 55 -12.48 -4.81 -35.77
C PRO A 55 -12.58 -3.51 -34.96
N GLY A 56 -11.79 -3.40 -33.90
CA GLY A 56 -11.81 -2.26 -32.98
C GLY A 56 -12.78 -2.39 -31.80
N ALA A 57 -13.44 -3.53 -31.57
CA ALA A 57 -14.21 -3.77 -30.36
C ALA A 57 -13.28 -3.82 -29.14
N ARG A 58 -13.56 -2.99 -28.12
CA ARG A 58 -12.83 -3.02 -26.86
C ARG A 58 -13.16 -4.29 -26.08
N ALA A 59 -12.15 -4.88 -25.45
CA ALA A 59 -12.38 -6.00 -24.54
C ALA A 59 -13.28 -5.58 -23.37
N ALA A 60 -14.17 -6.47 -22.92
CA ALA A 60 -15.07 -6.19 -21.81
C ALA A 60 -14.31 -5.76 -20.52
N ALA A 61 -13.07 -6.25 -20.33
CA ALA A 61 -12.19 -5.85 -19.24
C ALA A 61 -11.73 -4.37 -19.30
N GLU A 62 -11.82 -3.74 -20.46
CA GLU A 62 -11.44 -2.33 -20.69
C GLU A 62 -12.64 -1.38 -20.65
N MET A 63 -13.85 -1.93 -20.59
CA MET A 63 -15.08 -1.14 -20.55
C MET A 63 -15.39 -0.69 -19.12
N LYS A 64 -15.92 0.51 -18.99
CA LYS A 64 -16.50 0.96 -17.72
C LYS A 64 -17.83 0.24 -17.50
N TRP A 65 -18.19 -0.01 -16.24
CA TRP A 65 -19.46 -0.67 -15.92
C TRP A 65 -20.69 0.10 -16.45
N GLU A 66 -20.62 1.45 -16.51
CA GLU A 66 -21.67 2.31 -17.07
C GLU A 66 -21.87 2.11 -18.59
N GLU A 67 -20.80 1.72 -19.29
CA GLU A 67 -20.84 1.43 -20.71
C GLU A 67 -21.32 -0.02 -20.96
N PHE A 68 -20.95 -0.92 -20.06
CA PHE A 68 -21.31 -2.34 -20.16
C PHE A 68 -22.79 -2.58 -19.88
N PHE A 69 -23.35 -1.98 -18.83
CA PHE A 69 -24.78 -2.11 -18.51
C PHE A 69 -25.56 -0.99 -19.18
N THR A 70 -26.47 -1.34 -20.08
CA THR A 70 -27.29 -0.38 -20.86
C THR A 70 -28.58 0.03 -20.15
N ASP A 71 -29.13 -0.82 -19.26
CA ASP A 71 -30.36 -0.55 -18.53
C ASP A 71 -30.20 0.61 -17.52
N PRO A 72 -31.01 1.69 -17.61
CA PRO A 72 -30.89 2.84 -16.73
C PRO A 72 -31.22 2.53 -15.25
N GLY A 73 -32.20 1.63 -15.01
CA GLY A 73 -32.60 1.22 -13.67
C GLY A 73 -31.49 0.46 -12.98
N LEU A 74 -30.88 -0.51 -13.69
CA LEU A 74 -29.73 -1.24 -13.18
C LEU A 74 -28.55 -0.31 -12.86
N ARG A 75 -28.25 0.66 -13.74
CA ARG A 75 -27.18 1.64 -13.49
C ARG A 75 -27.44 2.46 -12.24
N GLN A 76 -28.65 2.90 -11.98
CA GLN A 76 -29.01 3.61 -10.76
C GLN A 76 -28.79 2.77 -9.49
N VAL A 77 -29.21 1.50 -9.53
CA VAL A 77 -29.02 0.59 -8.39
C VAL A 77 -27.53 0.30 -8.14
N ILE A 78 -26.75 0.06 -9.20
CA ILE A 78 -25.29 -0.11 -9.08
C ILE A 78 -24.64 1.14 -8.48
N ALA A 79 -24.96 2.34 -8.97
CA ALA A 79 -24.44 3.59 -8.46
C ALA A 79 -24.77 3.79 -6.98
N ALA A 80 -26.02 3.51 -6.57
CA ALA A 80 -26.44 3.57 -5.17
C ALA A 80 -25.68 2.56 -4.30
N ALA A 81 -25.48 1.33 -4.79
CA ALA A 81 -24.71 0.31 -4.09
C ALA A 81 -23.24 0.73 -3.91
N LEU A 82 -22.58 1.24 -4.94
CA LEU A 82 -21.21 1.72 -4.88
C LEU A 82 -21.03 2.88 -3.89
N ALA A 83 -22.02 3.78 -3.82
CA ALA A 83 -21.98 4.92 -2.92
C ALA A 83 -22.19 4.55 -1.45
N ASN A 84 -22.98 3.49 -1.16
CA ASN A 84 -23.46 3.19 0.18
C ASN A 84 -22.91 1.89 0.78
N ASN A 85 -22.21 1.06 -0.01
CA ASN A 85 -21.71 -0.22 0.48
C ASN A 85 -20.60 -0.03 1.51
N ARG A 86 -20.79 -0.63 2.69
CA ARG A 86 -19.85 -0.51 3.82
C ARG A 86 -18.57 -1.33 3.62
N ASP A 87 -18.67 -2.48 2.95
CA ASP A 87 -17.50 -3.33 2.70
C ASP A 87 -16.55 -2.68 1.69
N LEU A 88 -17.10 -2.02 0.65
CA LEU A 88 -16.31 -1.23 -0.27
C LEU A 88 -15.64 -0.04 0.42
N ARG A 89 -16.33 0.61 1.37
CA ARG A 89 -15.74 1.65 2.20
C ARG A 89 -14.63 1.12 3.10
N LEU A 90 -14.82 -0.06 3.70
CA LEU A 90 -13.78 -0.75 4.49
C LEU A 90 -12.56 -1.08 3.63
N ALA A 91 -12.78 -1.60 2.41
CA ALA A 91 -11.69 -1.86 1.47
C ALA A 91 -10.91 -0.58 1.14
N SER A 92 -11.58 0.56 0.96
CA SER A 92 -10.93 1.85 0.72
C SER A 92 -10.10 2.32 1.93
N LEU A 93 -10.62 2.18 3.15
CA LEU A 93 -9.89 2.50 4.38
C LEU A 93 -8.66 1.58 4.58
N ASN A 94 -8.75 0.32 4.18
CA ASN A 94 -7.61 -0.59 4.20
C ASN A 94 -6.49 -0.14 3.25
N VAL A 95 -6.83 0.44 2.08
CA VAL A 95 -5.85 1.04 1.17
C VAL A 95 -5.15 2.23 1.83
N GLU A 96 -5.90 3.12 2.49
CA GLU A 96 -5.33 4.27 3.22
C GLU A 96 -4.41 3.81 4.35
N LYS A 97 -4.83 2.79 5.12
CA LYS A 97 -4.00 2.16 6.15
C LYS A 97 -2.70 1.61 5.58
N ALA A 98 -2.76 0.84 4.49
CA ALA A 98 -1.58 0.27 3.85
C ALA A 98 -0.64 1.37 3.33
N ARG A 99 -1.20 2.46 2.76
CA ARG A 99 -0.43 3.64 2.35
C ARG A 99 0.28 4.32 3.52
N ALA A 100 -0.39 4.44 4.67
CA ALA A 100 0.22 5.01 5.87
C ALA A 100 1.37 4.12 6.39
N LEU A 101 1.19 2.80 6.40
CA LEU A 101 2.24 1.85 6.78
C LEU A 101 3.45 1.91 5.85
N TYR A 102 3.23 2.04 4.52
CA TYR A 102 4.30 2.31 3.57
C TYR A 102 5.03 3.62 3.89
N GLY A 103 4.30 4.68 4.27
CA GLY A 103 4.88 5.96 4.69
C GLY A 103 5.79 5.82 5.92
N ILE A 104 5.36 5.04 6.92
CA ILE A 104 6.15 4.74 8.13
C ILE A 104 7.42 3.98 7.74
N GLN A 105 7.32 2.92 6.94
CA GLN A 105 8.48 2.14 6.52
C GLN A 105 9.46 2.95 5.68
N ARG A 106 8.96 3.85 4.83
CA ARG A 106 9.78 4.78 4.06
C ARG A 106 10.52 5.78 4.94
N ALA A 107 9.93 6.19 6.07
CA ALA A 107 10.55 7.14 6.99
C ALA A 107 11.82 6.58 7.65
N GLU A 108 11.96 5.26 7.78
CA GLU A 108 13.15 4.61 8.33
C GLU A 108 14.43 4.85 7.50
N LEU A 109 14.29 5.30 6.25
CA LEU A 109 15.44 5.72 5.42
C LEU A 109 16.10 7.02 5.94
N PHE A 110 15.42 7.78 6.79
CA PHE A 110 15.87 9.06 7.29
C PHE A 110 16.10 9.00 8.82
N PRO A 111 17.05 9.79 9.36
CA PRO A 111 17.25 9.86 10.78
C PRO A 111 16.01 10.44 11.50
N ALA A 112 15.61 9.80 12.61
CA ALA A 112 14.55 10.31 13.46
C ALA A 112 15.13 11.33 14.46
N PHE A 113 14.62 12.56 14.41
CA PHE A 113 14.97 13.61 15.35
C PHE A 113 14.03 13.59 16.53
N ASN A 114 14.60 13.60 17.73
CA ASN A 114 13.85 13.59 18.98
C ASN A 114 14.24 14.79 19.84
N ALA A 115 13.24 15.37 20.49
CA ALA A 115 13.41 16.35 21.53
C ALA A 115 12.86 15.78 22.84
N VAL A 116 13.67 15.71 23.88
CA VAL A 116 13.28 15.16 25.18
C VAL A 116 13.52 16.21 26.23
N GLY A 117 12.46 16.60 26.95
CA GLY A 117 12.54 17.45 28.15
C GLY A 117 12.35 16.57 29.39
N ALA A 118 13.19 16.73 30.36
CA ALA A 118 13.07 16.09 31.68
C ALA A 118 13.27 17.11 32.80
N GLY A 119 12.49 16.95 33.85
CA GLY A 119 12.63 17.72 35.09
C GLY A 119 12.58 16.78 36.27
N SER A 120 13.47 16.99 37.23
CA SER A 120 13.48 16.30 38.52
C SER A 120 13.60 17.27 39.65
N LYS A 121 12.87 17.04 40.74
CA LYS A 121 12.99 17.72 42.01
C LYS A 121 13.16 16.69 43.09
N GLY A 122 14.20 16.81 43.85
CA GLY A 122 14.50 15.90 44.94
C GLY A 122 14.85 16.67 46.23
N ARG A 123 14.57 16.03 47.35
CA ARG A 123 14.95 16.52 48.70
C ARG A 123 15.80 15.46 49.36
N THR A 124 16.97 15.86 49.82
CA THR A 124 17.86 15.04 50.63
C THR A 124 17.72 15.47 52.08
N PRO A 125 17.21 14.61 52.99
CA PRO A 125 17.11 14.89 54.41
C PRO A 125 18.49 15.12 55.02
N ALA A 126 18.53 15.81 56.22
CA ALA A 126 19.78 16.17 56.86
C ALA A 126 20.64 14.97 57.29
N ASP A 127 20.02 13.87 57.65
CA ASP A 127 20.67 12.60 58.04
C ASP A 127 21.31 11.83 56.88
N LEU A 128 20.90 12.12 55.66
CA LEU A 128 21.46 11.55 54.42
C LEU A 128 22.35 12.54 53.65
N SER A 129 22.37 13.80 54.11
CA SER A 129 23.19 14.85 53.49
C SER A 129 24.59 14.84 54.04
N TYR A 130 25.62 14.91 53.20
CA TYR A 130 27.03 15.00 53.60
C TYR A 130 27.34 16.26 54.44
N SER A 131 26.55 17.33 54.22
CA SER A 131 26.68 18.60 54.99
C SER A 131 25.90 18.58 56.31
N GLY A 132 25.13 17.51 56.63
CA GLY A 132 24.27 17.45 57.82
C GLY A 132 23.09 18.42 57.77
N THR A 133 22.81 19.03 56.62
CA THR A 133 21.69 19.95 56.41
C THR A 133 20.79 19.45 55.31
N GLU A 134 19.49 19.71 55.42
CA GLU A 134 18.54 19.38 54.40
C GLU A 134 18.83 20.19 53.12
N THR A 135 18.80 19.48 51.94
CA THR A 135 19.05 20.12 50.65
C THR A 135 17.95 19.73 49.66
N THR A 136 17.35 20.74 49.03
CA THR A 136 16.43 20.54 47.91
C THR A 136 17.14 20.88 46.59
N TYR A 137 17.07 20.00 45.63
CA TYR A 137 17.62 20.27 44.30
C TYR A 137 16.54 20.18 43.22
N GLU A 138 16.67 20.98 42.20
CA GLU A 138 15.85 20.96 40.99
C GLU A 138 16.80 20.88 39.80
N GLN A 139 16.49 19.97 38.88
CA GLN A 139 17.27 19.79 37.66
C GLN A 139 16.33 19.73 36.48
N TYR A 140 16.59 20.51 35.47
CA TYR A 140 15.88 20.54 34.21
C TYR A 140 16.88 20.28 33.09
N SER A 141 16.48 19.42 32.13
CA SER A 141 17.29 19.15 30.95
C SER A 141 16.39 19.13 29.69
N VAL A 142 16.92 19.65 28.60
CA VAL A 142 16.35 19.56 27.29
C VAL A 142 17.43 19.02 26.35
N ASN A 143 17.15 17.88 25.73
CA ASN A 143 18.05 17.24 24.79
C ASN A 143 17.37 17.17 23.42
N PHE A 144 18.13 17.51 22.38
CA PHE A 144 17.71 17.36 20.98
C PHE A 144 18.76 16.55 20.23
N GLY A 145 18.33 15.57 19.46
CA GLY A 145 19.28 14.74 18.71
C GLY A 145 18.65 13.57 17.98
N VAL A 146 19.50 12.81 17.33
CA VAL A 146 19.19 11.54 16.70
C VAL A 146 19.54 10.42 17.69
N MET A 147 18.55 9.65 18.13
CA MET A 147 18.78 8.57 19.10
C MET A 147 19.36 7.33 18.43
N ALA A 148 18.80 6.96 17.26
CA ALA A 148 19.26 5.83 16.47
C ALA A 148 18.88 6.05 15.01
N TRP A 149 19.80 5.69 14.11
CA TRP A 149 19.57 5.64 12.68
C TRP A 149 20.47 4.58 12.07
N GLU A 150 19.88 3.74 11.22
CA GLU A 150 20.60 2.68 10.51
C GLU A 150 21.00 3.16 9.11
N ILE A 151 22.29 3.11 8.83
CA ILE A 151 22.79 3.35 7.46
C ILE A 151 22.60 2.06 6.67
N ASP A 152 21.76 2.11 5.64
CA ASP A 152 21.37 0.93 4.87
C ASP A 152 22.40 0.57 3.80
N PHE A 153 23.50 -0.05 4.20
CA PHE A 153 24.56 -0.50 3.28
C PHE A 153 24.10 -1.66 2.38
N PHE A 154 23.34 -2.60 2.92
CA PHE A 154 22.97 -3.85 2.24
C PHE A 154 21.51 -3.87 1.71
N GLY A 155 20.80 -2.78 1.80
CA GLY A 155 19.45 -2.66 1.26
C GLY A 155 18.34 -3.29 2.10
N ARG A 156 18.58 -3.54 3.40
CA ARG A 156 17.55 -4.08 4.31
C ARG A 156 16.35 -3.15 4.43
N ILE A 157 16.57 -1.87 4.73
CA ILE A 157 15.50 -0.88 4.88
C ILE A 157 14.84 -0.59 3.53
N ARG A 158 15.63 -0.50 2.46
CA ARG A 158 15.11 -0.35 1.10
C ARG A 158 14.21 -1.51 0.71
N SER A 159 14.61 -2.75 1.00
CA SER A 159 13.80 -3.94 0.71
C SER A 159 12.50 -3.98 1.53
N LEU A 160 12.53 -3.56 2.80
CA LEU A 160 11.34 -3.45 3.64
C LEU A 160 10.37 -2.37 3.13
N LYS A 161 10.91 -1.22 2.71
CA LYS A 161 10.12 -0.15 2.06
C LYS A 161 9.46 -0.67 0.76
N ASP A 162 10.22 -1.39 -0.08
CA ASP A 162 9.69 -1.93 -1.34
C ASP A 162 8.62 -3.00 -1.08
N ARG A 163 8.82 -3.87 -0.08
CA ARG A 163 7.79 -4.80 0.38
C ARG A 163 6.51 -4.07 0.80
N ALA A 164 6.63 -3.03 1.63
CA ALA A 164 5.46 -2.26 2.08
C ALA A 164 4.76 -1.54 0.92
N LEU A 165 5.50 -1.12 -0.11
CA LEU A 165 4.93 -0.58 -1.35
C LEU A 165 4.10 -1.63 -2.09
N GLU A 166 4.62 -2.85 -2.26
CA GLU A 166 3.91 -3.94 -2.93
C GLU A 166 2.64 -4.37 -2.14
N GLU A 167 2.70 -4.38 -0.81
CA GLU A 167 1.54 -4.63 0.05
C GLU A 167 0.46 -3.54 -0.13
N TYR A 168 0.86 -2.27 -0.23
CA TYR A 168 -0.05 -1.17 -0.55
C TYR A 168 -0.69 -1.35 -1.93
N LEU A 169 0.10 -1.64 -2.96
CA LEU A 169 -0.39 -1.85 -4.33
C LEU A 169 -1.33 -3.07 -4.41
N ALA A 170 -1.01 -4.16 -3.72
CA ALA A 170 -1.86 -5.35 -3.64
C ALA A 170 -3.22 -5.02 -2.98
N THR A 171 -3.22 -4.21 -1.91
CA THR A 171 -4.44 -3.77 -1.24
C THR A 171 -5.33 -2.90 -2.16
N ASP A 172 -4.74 -2.04 -3.00
CA ASP A 172 -5.51 -1.26 -3.99
C ASP A 172 -6.14 -2.18 -5.05
N GLN A 173 -5.43 -3.23 -5.51
CA GLN A 173 -6.01 -4.22 -6.42
C GLN A 173 -7.14 -5.01 -5.74
N ALA A 174 -7.01 -5.36 -4.46
CA ALA A 174 -8.08 -6.02 -3.71
C ALA A 174 -9.34 -5.13 -3.61
N ARG A 175 -9.18 -3.82 -3.39
CA ARG A 175 -10.30 -2.85 -3.42
C ARG A 175 -10.99 -2.83 -4.78
N ARG A 176 -10.23 -2.84 -5.89
CA ARG A 176 -10.79 -2.91 -7.25
C ARG A 176 -11.55 -4.21 -7.47
N GLY A 177 -11.00 -5.34 -7.00
CA GLY A 177 -11.69 -6.63 -7.00
C GLY A 177 -13.01 -6.60 -6.24
N ALA A 178 -13.04 -6.02 -5.05
CA ALA A 178 -14.25 -5.84 -4.25
C ALA A 178 -15.31 -4.98 -4.98
N GLN A 179 -14.89 -3.94 -5.69
CA GLN A 179 -15.79 -3.12 -6.50
C GLN A 179 -16.43 -3.94 -7.64
N ILE A 180 -15.64 -4.74 -8.35
CA ILE A 180 -16.14 -5.60 -9.44
C ILE A 180 -17.13 -6.62 -8.89
N LEU A 181 -16.81 -7.27 -7.76
CA LEU A 181 -17.69 -8.24 -7.12
C LEU A 181 -19.00 -7.61 -6.69
N LEU A 182 -18.98 -6.40 -6.13
CA LEU A 182 -20.20 -5.68 -5.75
C LEU A 182 -21.08 -5.38 -6.98
N VAL A 183 -20.49 -4.86 -8.05
CA VAL A 183 -21.21 -4.57 -9.30
C VAL A 183 -21.84 -5.83 -9.86
N SER A 184 -21.09 -6.93 -9.90
CA SER A 184 -21.58 -8.24 -10.39
C SER A 184 -22.72 -8.79 -9.51
N ALA A 185 -22.60 -8.71 -8.19
CA ALA A 185 -23.63 -9.18 -7.27
C ALA A 185 -24.93 -8.39 -7.41
N VAL A 186 -24.84 -7.05 -7.53
CA VAL A 186 -26.01 -6.20 -7.75
C VAL A 186 -26.67 -6.49 -9.09
N ALA A 187 -25.88 -6.64 -10.17
CA ALA A 187 -26.41 -6.97 -11.49
C ALA A 187 -27.13 -8.33 -11.51
N ASN A 188 -26.53 -9.35 -10.90
CA ASN A 188 -27.15 -10.67 -10.78
C ASN A 188 -28.45 -10.63 -9.99
N ALA A 189 -28.49 -9.93 -8.85
CA ALA A 189 -29.69 -9.78 -8.05
C ALA A 189 -30.81 -9.05 -8.83
N TYR A 190 -30.48 -8.01 -9.57
CA TYR A 190 -31.43 -7.27 -10.40
C TYR A 190 -32.02 -8.13 -11.52
N LEU A 191 -31.18 -8.91 -12.22
CA LEU A 191 -31.60 -9.81 -13.29
C LEU A 191 -32.48 -10.96 -12.75
N ASN A 192 -32.10 -11.54 -11.60
CA ASN A 192 -32.89 -12.56 -10.94
C ASN A 192 -34.30 -12.02 -10.58
N LEU A 193 -34.36 -10.81 -9.98
CA LEU A 193 -35.63 -10.17 -9.66
C LEU A 193 -36.48 -9.94 -10.92
N ALA A 194 -35.86 -9.57 -12.04
CA ALA A 194 -36.60 -9.41 -13.31
C ALA A 194 -37.17 -10.74 -13.79
N ALA A 195 -36.37 -11.81 -13.75
CA ALA A 195 -36.82 -13.16 -14.12
C ALA A 195 -37.96 -13.68 -13.22
N ASP A 196 -37.84 -13.47 -11.91
CA ASP A 196 -38.88 -13.86 -10.94
C ASP A 196 -40.20 -13.12 -11.18
N ARG A 197 -40.12 -11.82 -11.52
CA ARG A 197 -41.32 -11.03 -11.87
C ARG A 197 -42.03 -11.56 -13.11
N GLU A 198 -41.30 -11.94 -14.16
CA GLU A 198 -41.87 -12.51 -15.36
C GLU A 198 -42.46 -13.92 -15.10
N SER A 199 -41.78 -14.75 -14.29
CA SER A 199 -42.29 -16.05 -13.85
C SER A 199 -43.60 -15.90 -13.07
N LEU A 200 -43.68 -14.95 -12.15
CA LEU A 200 -44.88 -14.67 -11.36
C LEU A 200 -46.04 -14.25 -12.28
N LYS A 201 -45.77 -13.35 -13.23
CA LYS A 201 -46.75 -12.85 -14.17
C LYS A 201 -47.30 -14.01 -15.06
N LEU A 202 -46.42 -14.88 -15.58
CA LEU A 202 -46.82 -16.04 -16.36
C LEU A 202 -47.67 -17.01 -15.53
N THR A 203 -47.27 -17.34 -14.32
CA THR A 203 -47.99 -18.24 -13.43
C THR A 203 -49.37 -17.69 -13.10
N THR A 204 -49.47 -16.39 -12.79
CA THR A 204 -50.74 -15.72 -12.49
C THR A 204 -51.70 -15.76 -13.72
N SER A 205 -51.15 -15.53 -14.92
CA SER A 205 -51.94 -15.59 -16.16
C SER A 205 -52.41 -17.01 -16.53
N THR A 206 -51.68 -18.03 -16.06
CA THR A 206 -52.05 -19.45 -16.31
C THR A 206 -53.13 -19.94 -15.34
N LEU A 207 -53.22 -19.33 -14.16
CA LEU A 207 -54.25 -19.68 -13.16
C LEU A 207 -55.56 -18.95 -13.35
N ALA A 208 -55.64 -17.92 -14.17
CA ALA A 208 -56.83 -17.12 -14.47
C ALA A 208 -57.58 -17.67 -15.67
#